data_e4e3e59f1d09fbef696b653dce78291a
#
_entry.id   e4e3e59f1d09fbef696b653dce78291a
#
_cell.length_a   1.000
_cell.length_b   1.000
_cell.length_c   1.000
_cell.angle_alpha   90.00
_cell.angle_beta   90.00
_cell.angle_gamma   90.00
#
_symmetry.space_group_name_H-M   'P 1'
#
loop_
_entity.id
_entity.type
_entity.pdbx_description
1 polymer ?
#
loop_
_entity_poly.entity_id
_entity_poly.type
_entity_poly.pdbx_seq_one_letter_code
_entity_poly.pdbx_strand_id
1 'polypeptide(L)'
;AIGDDEMPDYTGKRVVVIGGGTVAMDVARSSVRLGADKVSIVYRRRKADMTALPEEVEGAEAEGCDVLELMSPVRIEKDENDAAVGLWVQPQMISRIKGGRPSPKTAAKDEVLIPCDLIVVAIGQGIETRYFEEHGVTVKRGTIEALDTSEIKERKGIFAGGDCVTGPATVIRAIAAGKVAAANIDEYLGYHHEITSDVEIPYAGYEDKVPCGRVEV
;
A
#
# COMPACT_ATOMS: atom_id res chain seq x y z
N ALA A 1 15.52 -8.61 1.94
CA ALA A 1 15.16 -10.01 2.11
C ALA A 1 15.97 -10.61 3.25
N ILE A 2 15.30 -11.25 4.17
CA ILE A 2 15.94 -11.97 5.29
C ILE A 2 15.61 -13.45 5.01
N GLY A 3 16.47 -14.13 4.27
CA GLY A 3 16.28 -15.54 3.91
C GLY A 3 17.37 -16.04 2.98
N ASP A 4 17.44 -17.34 2.79
CA ASP A 4 18.38 -18.01 1.90
C ASP A 4 17.87 -18.06 0.45
N ASP A 5 16.75 -17.37 0.15
CA ASP A 5 16.19 -17.32 -1.18
C ASP A 5 17.02 -16.39 -2.08
N GLU A 6 17.27 -16.82 -3.30
CA GLU A 6 17.93 -16.00 -4.31
C GLU A 6 17.09 -14.75 -4.60
N MET A 7 17.74 -13.60 -4.65
CA MET A 7 17.10 -12.36 -5.06
C MET A 7 16.63 -12.46 -6.51
N PRO A 8 15.41 -12.02 -6.85
CA PRO A 8 14.97 -12.02 -8.24
C PRO A 8 15.87 -11.11 -9.09
N ASP A 9 16.23 -11.56 -10.27
CA ASP A 9 17.00 -10.81 -11.27
C ASP A 9 16.05 -10.26 -12.34
N TYR A 10 16.00 -8.94 -12.47
CA TYR A 10 15.18 -8.23 -13.46
C TYR A 10 16.01 -7.67 -14.63
N THR A 11 17.28 -8.05 -14.73
CA THR A 11 18.18 -7.62 -15.81
C THR A 11 17.53 -7.92 -17.18
N GLY A 12 17.49 -6.90 -18.04
CA GLY A 12 16.89 -6.97 -19.36
C GLY A 12 15.36 -6.96 -19.37
N LYS A 13 14.70 -6.79 -18.23
CA LYS A 13 13.23 -6.79 -18.13
C LYS A 13 12.66 -5.38 -18.14
N ARG A 14 11.51 -5.24 -18.79
CA ARG A 14 10.65 -4.06 -18.70
C ARG A 14 9.56 -4.36 -17.67
N VAL A 15 9.50 -3.59 -16.61
CA VAL A 15 8.56 -3.79 -15.50
C VAL A 15 7.49 -2.72 -15.52
N VAL A 16 6.22 -3.14 -15.43
CA VAL A 16 5.10 -2.23 -15.19
C VAL A 16 4.59 -2.43 -13.77
N VAL A 17 4.52 -1.35 -12.99
CA VAL A 17 3.94 -1.33 -11.65
C VAL A 17 2.59 -0.61 -11.71
N ILE A 18 1.51 -1.28 -11.31
CA ILE A 18 0.17 -0.70 -11.30
C ILE A 18 -0.15 -0.21 -9.89
N GLY A 19 -0.25 1.10 -9.71
CA GLY A 19 -0.58 1.71 -8.42
C GLY A 19 -0.02 3.11 -8.25
N GLY A 20 -0.39 3.79 -7.16
CA GLY A 20 0.07 5.15 -6.85
C GLY A 20 0.17 5.40 -5.33
N GLY A 21 0.41 4.35 -4.56
CA GLY A 21 0.71 4.41 -3.13
C GLY A 21 2.19 4.13 -2.85
N THR A 22 2.60 4.27 -1.59
CA THR A 22 3.96 3.98 -1.10
C THR A 22 4.48 2.62 -1.59
N VAL A 23 3.66 1.56 -1.50
CA VAL A 23 4.04 0.22 -1.98
C VAL A 23 4.38 0.22 -3.47
N ALA A 24 3.66 0.99 -4.30
CA ALA A 24 3.96 1.07 -5.72
C ALA A 24 5.33 1.75 -5.97
N MET A 25 5.65 2.79 -5.19
CA MET A 25 6.96 3.46 -5.26
C MET A 25 8.09 2.53 -4.81
N ASP A 26 7.92 1.82 -3.70
CA ASP A 26 8.91 0.86 -3.20
C ASP A 26 9.17 -0.27 -4.20
N VAL A 27 8.10 -0.83 -4.80
CA VAL A 27 8.22 -1.88 -5.82
C VAL A 27 8.92 -1.37 -7.07
N ALA A 28 8.57 -0.16 -7.53
CA ALA A 28 9.19 0.44 -8.72
C ALA A 28 10.69 0.66 -8.52
N ARG A 29 11.08 1.29 -7.41
CA ARG A 29 12.48 1.54 -7.05
C ARG A 29 13.26 0.22 -6.85
N SER A 30 12.64 -0.76 -6.18
CA SER A 30 13.24 -2.09 -6.02
C SER A 30 13.45 -2.77 -7.37
N SER A 31 12.52 -2.62 -8.31
CA SER A 31 12.67 -3.18 -9.66
C SER A 31 13.86 -2.58 -10.42
N VAL A 32 14.07 -1.26 -10.31
CA VAL A 32 15.28 -0.60 -10.87
C VAL A 32 16.54 -1.19 -10.25
N ARG A 33 16.59 -1.32 -8.93
CA ARG A 33 17.74 -1.84 -8.19
C ARG A 33 18.02 -3.32 -8.44
N LEU A 34 17.01 -4.08 -8.86
CA LEU A 34 17.13 -5.46 -9.32
C LEU A 34 17.54 -5.57 -10.79
N GLY A 35 17.87 -4.47 -11.44
CA GLY A 35 18.45 -4.45 -12.78
C GLY A 35 17.44 -4.35 -13.92
N ALA A 36 16.19 -3.93 -13.67
CA ALA A 36 15.22 -3.74 -14.74
C ALA A 36 15.68 -2.64 -15.73
N ASP A 37 15.60 -2.93 -17.03
CA ASP A 37 15.96 -1.97 -18.09
C ASP A 37 15.03 -0.78 -18.14
N LYS A 38 13.76 -1.02 -17.82
CA LYS A 38 12.75 0.02 -17.79
C LYS A 38 11.70 -0.29 -16.73
N VAL A 39 11.33 0.72 -15.94
CA VAL A 39 10.24 0.62 -14.96
C VAL A 39 9.22 1.73 -15.25
N SER A 40 7.96 1.35 -15.44
CA SER A 40 6.86 2.27 -15.68
C SER A 40 5.79 2.09 -14.61
N ILE A 41 5.40 3.18 -13.94
CA ILE A 41 4.34 3.22 -12.94
C ILE A 41 3.05 3.66 -13.62
N VAL A 42 2.04 2.78 -13.68
CA VAL A 42 0.73 3.06 -14.29
C VAL A 42 -0.26 3.47 -13.22
N TYR A 43 -0.81 4.68 -13.34
CA TYR A 43 -1.76 5.21 -12.39
C TYR A 43 -2.99 5.83 -13.05
N ARG A 44 -4.19 5.44 -12.59
CA ARG A 44 -5.46 5.86 -13.19
C ARG A 44 -5.89 7.31 -12.91
N ARG A 45 -5.19 8.03 -12.02
CA ARG A 45 -5.42 9.45 -11.70
C ARG A 45 -4.18 10.26 -12.06
N ARG A 46 -4.20 11.54 -11.72
CA ARG A 46 -3.01 12.40 -11.88
C ARG A 46 -1.95 12.04 -10.85
N LYS A 47 -0.70 12.32 -11.17
CA LYS A 47 0.42 12.21 -10.25
C LYS A 47 0.15 12.93 -8.91
N ALA A 48 -0.41 14.14 -8.97
CA ALA A 48 -0.81 14.91 -7.79
C ALA A 48 -1.93 14.26 -6.93
N ASP A 49 -2.62 13.25 -7.44
CA ASP A 49 -3.68 12.54 -6.73
C ASP A 49 -3.17 11.20 -6.14
N MET A 50 -1.87 10.91 -6.21
CA MET A 50 -1.24 9.74 -5.62
C MET A 50 -1.34 9.79 -4.10
N THR A 51 -1.37 8.60 -3.47
CA THR A 51 -1.37 8.47 -2.01
C THR A 51 0.03 8.24 -1.45
N ALA A 52 1.00 7.97 -2.31
CA ALA A 52 2.41 8.04 -1.96
C ALA A 52 2.81 9.48 -1.60
N LEU A 53 3.80 9.64 -0.76
CA LEU A 53 4.35 10.96 -0.44
C LEU A 53 5.02 11.56 -1.69
N PRO A 54 4.97 12.89 -1.88
CA PRO A 54 5.63 13.54 -3.02
C PRO A 54 7.10 13.14 -3.16
N GLU A 55 7.83 13.06 -2.05
CA GLU A 55 9.25 12.69 -1.99
C GLU A 55 9.50 11.24 -2.46
N GLU A 56 8.54 10.33 -2.23
CA GLU A 56 8.62 8.95 -2.71
C GLU A 56 8.48 8.89 -4.23
N VAL A 57 7.55 9.68 -4.77
CA VAL A 57 7.32 9.77 -6.22
C VAL A 57 8.51 10.42 -6.93
N GLU A 58 9.02 11.53 -6.38
CA GLU A 58 10.21 12.21 -6.88
C GLU A 58 11.44 11.29 -6.82
N GLY A 59 11.57 10.51 -5.72
CA GLY A 59 12.63 9.52 -5.57
C GLY A 59 12.56 8.41 -6.62
N ALA A 60 11.36 7.93 -6.96
CA ALA A 60 11.19 6.93 -8.00
C ALA A 60 11.54 7.48 -9.39
N GLU A 61 11.12 8.72 -9.71
CA GLU A 61 11.50 9.39 -10.97
C GLU A 61 13.01 9.65 -11.04
N ALA A 62 13.64 10.06 -9.94
CA ALA A 62 15.08 10.29 -9.88
C ALA A 62 15.90 9.00 -10.08
N GLU A 63 15.35 7.85 -9.69
CA GLU A 63 15.93 6.52 -9.98
C GLU A 63 15.61 6.00 -11.39
N GLY A 64 14.89 6.77 -12.22
CA GLY A 64 14.63 6.44 -13.62
C GLY A 64 13.28 5.75 -13.90
N CYS A 65 12.35 5.76 -12.94
CA CYS A 65 11.00 5.27 -13.19
C CYS A 65 10.17 6.27 -13.99
N ASP A 66 9.45 5.78 -15.01
CA ASP A 66 8.48 6.57 -15.77
C ASP A 66 7.11 6.57 -15.05
N VAL A 67 6.55 7.73 -14.73
CA VAL A 67 5.20 7.84 -14.17
C VAL A 67 4.19 8.12 -15.28
N LEU A 68 3.35 7.11 -15.58
CA LEU A 68 2.29 7.17 -16.58
C LEU A 68 0.94 7.44 -15.88
N GLU A 69 0.62 8.71 -15.73
CA GLU A 69 -0.62 9.15 -15.09
C GLU A 69 -1.83 9.07 -16.04
N LEU A 70 -3.03 9.06 -15.47
CA LEU A 70 -4.29 8.98 -16.22
C LEU A 70 -4.37 7.77 -17.16
N MET A 71 -3.80 6.66 -16.74
CA MET A 71 -3.82 5.38 -17.45
C MET A 71 -4.44 4.29 -16.58
N SER A 72 -5.50 3.64 -17.06
CA SER A 72 -6.17 2.53 -16.37
C SER A 72 -5.85 1.23 -17.08
N PRO A 73 -5.37 0.19 -16.39
CA PRO A 73 -5.12 -1.11 -17.00
C PRO A 73 -6.42 -1.74 -17.51
N VAL A 74 -6.37 -2.37 -18.67
CA VAL A 74 -7.52 -3.04 -19.33
C VAL A 74 -7.28 -4.53 -19.47
N ARG A 75 -6.18 -4.93 -20.10
CA ARG A 75 -5.84 -6.33 -20.35
C ARG A 75 -4.33 -6.51 -20.51
N ILE A 76 -3.89 -7.73 -20.29
CA ILE A 76 -2.51 -8.14 -20.52
C ILE A 76 -2.39 -8.70 -21.94
N GLU A 77 -1.40 -8.24 -22.69
CA GLU A 77 -0.98 -8.87 -23.93
C GLU A 77 -0.02 -10.02 -23.60
N LYS A 78 -0.24 -11.17 -24.21
CA LYS A 78 0.54 -12.37 -23.95
C LYS A 78 1.11 -12.94 -25.25
N ASP A 79 2.23 -13.63 -25.16
CA ASP A 79 2.81 -14.39 -26.25
C ASP A 79 2.22 -15.82 -26.34
N GLU A 80 2.75 -16.61 -27.26
CA GLU A 80 2.34 -18.00 -27.50
C GLU A 80 2.58 -18.93 -26.28
N ASN A 81 3.45 -18.54 -25.35
CA ASN A 81 3.79 -19.26 -24.14
C ASN A 81 3.02 -18.78 -22.90
N ASP A 82 1.99 -17.94 -23.08
CA ASP A 82 1.21 -17.31 -22.02
C ASP A 82 2.02 -16.29 -21.17
N ALA A 83 3.21 -15.88 -21.62
CA ALA A 83 4.03 -14.89 -20.96
C ALA A 83 3.55 -13.47 -21.29
N ALA A 84 3.62 -12.55 -20.32
CA ALA A 84 3.27 -11.15 -20.55
C ALA A 84 4.29 -10.48 -21.48
N VAL A 85 3.80 -9.80 -22.52
CA VAL A 85 4.61 -9.01 -23.45
C VAL A 85 4.19 -7.55 -23.47
N GLY A 86 3.08 -7.21 -22.82
CA GLY A 86 2.59 -5.84 -22.70
C GLY A 86 1.34 -5.70 -21.84
N LEU A 87 1.07 -4.46 -21.46
CA LEU A 87 -0.15 -4.06 -20.76
C LEU A 87 -0.92 -3.05 -21.60
N TRP A 88 -2.15 -3.38 -21.98
CA TRP A 88 -3.06 -2.42 -22.59
C TRP A 88 -3.66 -1.51 -21.51
N VAL A 89 -3.58 -0.22 -21.72
CA VAL A 89 -4.12 0.79 -20.83
C VAL A 89 -5.08 1.72 -21.56
N GLN A 90 -6.16 2.10 -20.89
CA GLN A 90 -7.13 3.07 -21.37
C GLN A 90 -6.82 4.44 -20.78
N PRO A 91 -6.57 5.47 -21.60
CA PRO A 91 -6.43 6.84 -21.13
C PRO A 91 -7.66 7.32 -20.36
N GLN A 92 -7.42 8.05 -19.29
CA GLN A 92 -8.45 8.56 -18.38
C GLN A 92 -8.50 10.09 -18.41
N MET A 93 -9.62 10.64 -17.93
CA MET A 93 -9.79 12.04 -17.61
C MET A 93 -10.40 12.16 -16.20
N ILE A 94 -10.13 13.25 -15.49
CA ILE A 94 -10.81 13.52 -14.23
C ILE A 94 -12.15 14.17 -14.53
N SER A 95 -13.24 13.53 -14.11
CA SER A 95 -14.60 14.02 -14.39
C SER A 95 -15.19 14.85 -13.25
N ARG A 96 -14.96 14.45 -12.00
CA ARG A 96 -15.51 15.09 -10.80
C ARG A 96 -14.73 14.66 -9.56
N ILE A 97 -14.93 15.38 -8.46
CA ILE A 97 -14.47 14.95 -7.13
C ILE A 97 -15.61 14.20 -6.44
N LYS A 98 -15.37 12.96 -6.02
CA LYS A 98 -16.32 12.13 -5.27
C LYS A 98 -15.68 11.72 -3.95
N GLY A 99 -16.31 12.07 -2.83
CA GLY A 99 -15.78 11.74 -1.50
C GLY A 99 -14.39 12.31 -1.23
N GLY A 100 -14.11 13.55 -1.72
CA GLY A 100 -12.81 14.21 -1.54
C GLY A 100 -11.70 13.75 -2.50
N ARG A 101 -11.97 12.73 -3.36
CA ARG A 101 -10.96 12.21 -4.32
C ARG A 101 -11.42 12.38 -5.77
N PRO A 102 -10.49 12.74 -6.69
CA PRO A 102 -10.80 12.83 -8.10
C PRO A 102 -11.28 11.49 -8.66
N SER A 103 -12.40 11.51 -9.40
CA SER A 103 -12.98 10.32 -10.02
C SER A 103 -12.51 10.22 -11.47
N PRO A 104 -11.72 9.21 -11.83
CA PRO A 104 -11.32 8.98 -13.21
C PRO A 104 -12.53 8.50 -14.04
N LYS A 105 -12.55 8.90 -15.30
CA LYS A 105 -13.50 8.47 -16.33
C LYS A 105 -12.71 8.20 -17.60
N THR A 106 -13.13 7.20 -18.34
CA THR A 106 -12.55 6.87 -19.66
C THR A 106 -12.55 8.09 -20.57
N ALA A 107 -11.41 8.44 -21.09
CA ALA A 107 -11.27 9.46 -22.13
C ALA A 107 -11.68 8.88 -23.49
N ALA A 108 -12.15 9.76 -24.40
CA ALA A 108 -12.44 9.40 -25.79
C ALA A 108 -11.11 9.33 -26.60
N LYS A 109 -10.26 8.37 -26.24
CA LYS A 109 -8.97 8.07 -26.85
C LYS A 109 -8.81 6.57 -26.97
N ASP A 110 -8.03 6.13 -27.95
CA ASP A 110 -7.71 4.73 -28.12
C ASP A 110 -6.86 4.18 -26.97
N GLU A 111 -6.97 2.88 -26.75
CA GLU A 111 -6.11 2.15 -25.81
C GLU A 111 -4.65 2.21 -26.28
N VAL A 112 -3.73 2.22 -25.34
CA VAL A 112 -2.29 2.26 -25.57
C VAL A 112 -1.65 0.98 -25.04
N LEU A 113 -0.80 0.35 -25.85
CA LEU A 113 0.02 -0.78 -25.41
C LEU A 113 1.31 -0.28 -24.78
N ILE A 114 1.56 -0.68 -23.54
CA ILE A 114 2.83 -0.48 -22.85
C ILE A 114 3.60 -1.81 -22.89
N PRO A 115 4.67 -1.92 -23.67
CA PRO A 115 5.47 -3.15 -23.73
C PRO A 115 6.09 -3.44 -22.36
N CYS A 116 5.90 -4.65 -21.85
CA CYS A 116 6.49 -5.08 -20.57
C CYS A 116 6.61 -6.60 -20.51
N ASP A 117 7.55 -7.08 -19.70
CA ASP A 117 7.84 -8.48 -19.48
C ASP A 117 7.37 -8.94 -18.09
N LEU A 118 7.18 -7.97 -17.18
CA LEU A 118 6.67 -8.19 -15.83
C LEU A 118 5.62 -7.13 -15.46
N ILE A 119 4.57 -7.56 -14.77
CA ILE A 119 3.52 -6.68 -14.26
C ILE A 119 3.37 -6.94 -12.77
N VAL A 120 3.55 -5.89 -11.96
CA VAL A 120 3.37 -5.95 -10.51
C VAL A 120 2.17 -5.10 -10.12
N VAL A 121 1.20 -5.71 -9.43
CA VAL A 121 -0.01 -5.04 -9.00
C VAL A 121 0.15 -4.54 -7.57
N ALA A 122 0.16 -3.21 -7.37
CA ALA A 122 0.36 -2.53 -6.09
C ALA A 122 -0.80 -1.55 -5.78
N ILE A 123 -2.04 -2.03 -5.93
CA ILE A 123 -3.27 -1.23 -5.75
C ILE A 123 -3.88 -1.31 -4.35
N GLY A 124 -3.19 -1.94 -3.41
CA GLY A 124 -3.62 -2.22 -2.05
C GLY A 124 -4.18 -3.63 -1.89
N GLN A 125 -4.41 -3.99 -0.64
CA GLN A 125 -4.99 -5.27 -0.24
C GLN A 125 -6.31 -5.06 0.48
N GLY A 126 -7.24 -5.98 0.33
CA GLY A 126 -8.47 -6.05 1.11
C GLY A 126 -8.27 -6.90 2.37
N ILE A 127 -9.16 -6.70 3.33
CA ILE A 127 -9.21 -7.54 4.53
C ILE A 127 -10.08 -8.76 4.20
N GLU A 128 -9.60 -9.94 4.52
CA GLU A 128 -10.38 -11.17 4.39
C GLU A 128 -11.37 -11.26 5.56
N THR A 129 -12.58 -10.77 5.36
CA THR A 129 -13.61 -10.65 6.40
C THR A 129 -14.60 -11.80 6.42
N ARG A 130 -14.64 -12.65 5.39
CA ARG A 130 -15.66 -13.69 5.20
C ARG A 130 -15.78 -14.62 6.41
N TYR A 131 -14.67 -15.09 6.95
CA TYR A 131 -14.67 -15.95 8.14
C TYR A 131 -15.36 -15.29 9.33
N PHE A 132 -15.10 -14.01 9.56
CA PHE A 132 -15.69 -13.25 10.66
C PHE A 132 -17.20 -13.04 10.45
N GLU A 133 -17.63 -12.75 9.24
CA GLU A 133 -19.05 -12.62 8.87
C GLU A 133 -19.83 -13.93 9.10
N GLU A 134 -19.26 -15.06 8.65
CA GLU A 134 -19.82 -16.40 8.83
C GLU A 134 -20.00 -16.76 10.34
N HIS A 135 -19.19 -16.16 11.21
CA HIS A 135 -19.26 -16.35 12.66
C HIS A 135 -19.99 -15.20 13.38
N GLY A 136 -20.74 -14.38 12.65
CA GLY A 136 -21.63 -13.37 13.20
C GLY A 136 -20.94 -12.10 13.71
N VAL A 137 -19.77 -11.78 13.16
CA VAL A 137 -19.14 -10.48 13.35
C VAL A 137 -19.64 -9.52 12.28
N THR A 138 -20.08 -8.34 12.69
CA THR A 138 -20.58 -7.33 11.76
C THR A 138 -19.42 -6.72 10.96
N VAL A 139 -19.51 -6.84 9.63
CA VAL A 139 -18.57 -6.26 8.68
C VAL A 139 -19.28 -5.18 7.86
N LYS A 140 -18.62 -4.04 7.69
CA LYS A 140 -19.16 -2.91 6.93
C LYS A 140 -18.09 -2.36 5.99
N ARG A 141 -18.39 -2.39 4.70
CA ARG A 141 -17.48 -1.92 3.64
C ARG A 141 -16.12 -2.64 3.64
N GLY A 142 -16.08 -3.91 4.02
CA GLY A 142 -14.87 -4.72 4.06
C GLY A 142 -14.01 -4.51 5.31
N THR A 143 -14.55 -3.93 6.38
CA THR A 143 -13.88 -3.78 7.69
C THR A 143 -14.81 -4.26 8.81
N ILE A 144 -14.24 -4.73 9.91
CA ILE A 144 -14.97 -5.12 11.12
C ILE A 144 -15.51 -3.88 11.81
N GLU A 145 -16.76 -3.89 12.23
CA GLU A 145 -17.36 -2.78 12.97
C GLU A 145 -17.10 -2.95 14.48
N ALA A 146 -16.25 -2.08 15.03
CA ALA A 146 -15.92 -2.02 16.45
C ALA A 146 -16.34 -0.68 17.05
N LEU A 147 -16.57 -0.67 18.35
CA LEU A 147 -16.81 0.51 19.18
C LEU A 147 -15.49 1.28 19.42
N ASP A 148 -15.56 2.48 19.96
CA ASP A 148 -14.38 3.26 20.36
C ASP A 148 -13.54 2.54 21.43
N THR A 149 -14.13 1.62 22.18
CA THR A 149 -13.48 0.70 23.10
C THR A 149 -12.77 -0.48 22.44
N SER A 150 -12.78 -0.55 21.12
CA SER A 150 -12.35 -1.72 20.32
C SER A 150 -13.23 -2.97 20.50
N GLU A 151 -14.25 -2.98 21.34
CA GLU A 151 -15.16 -4.11 21.50
C GLU A 151 -16.12 -4.18 20.27
N ILE A 152 -16.41 -5.38 19.82
CA ILE A 152 -17.39 -5.61 18.75
C ILE A 152 -18.80 -5.45 19.35
N LYS A 153 -19.60 -4.53 18.78
CA LYS A 153 -20.89 -4.09 19.31
C LYS A 153 -21.83 -5.24 19.67
N GLU A 154 -21.84 -6.30 18.90
CA GLU A 154 -22.81 -7.41 19.02
C GLU A 154 -22.21 -8.66 19.67
N ARG A 155 -20.92 -8.61 20.03
CA ARG A 155 -20.15 -9.74 20.58
C ARG A 155 -19.29 -9.31 21.76
N LYS A 156 -19.87 -9.34 22.95
CA LYS A 156 -19.14 -9.04 24.20
C LYS A 156 -17.90 -9.93 24.37
N GLY A 157 -16.81 -9.33 24.79
CA GLY A 157 -15.54 -10.02 25.03
C GLY A 157 -14.72 -10.29 23.76
N ILE A 158 -15.17 -9.80 22.58
CA ILE A 158 -14.38 -9.83 21.35
C ILE A 158 -13.99 -8.39 21.00
N PHE A 159 -12.69 -8.20 20.80
CA PHE A 159 -12.10 -6.89 20.49
C PHE A 159 -11.41 -6.91 19.15
N ALA A 160 -11.47 -5.81 18.42
CA ALA A 160 -10.84 -5.64 17.13
C ALA A 160 -10.22 -4.24 17.01
N GLY A 161 -9.09 -4.12 16.34
CA GLY A 161 -8.40 -2.85 16.14
C GLY A 161 -7.37 -2.92 15.00
N GLY A 162 -6.81 -1.78 14.62
CA GLY A 162 -5.88 -1.69 13.51
C GLY A 162 -6.58 -1.79 12.15
N ASP A 163 -5.88 -2.28 11.14
CA ASP A 163 -6.35 -2.28 9.75
C ASP A 163 -7.65 -3.06 9.53
N CYS A 164 -7.93 -4.07 10.35
CA CYS A 164 -9.18 -4.82 10.24
C CYS A 164 -10.43 -3.99 10.58
N VAL A 165 -10.26 -2.87 11.29
CA VAL A 165 -11.34 -1.93 11.66
C VAL A 165 -11.29 -0.66 10.80
N THR A 166 -10.10 -0.09 10.60
CA THR A 166 -9.95 1.21 9.93
C THR A 166 -9.73 1.10 8.41
N GLY A 167 -9.44 -0.08 7.90
CA GLY A 167 -8.78 -0.27 6.61
C GLY A 167 -7.27 -0.01 6.72
N PRO A 168 -6.51 -0.24 5.64
CA PRO A 168 -5.06 -0.03 5.63
C PRO A 168 -4.67 1.37 6.10
N ALA A 169 -3.81 1.42 7.12
CA ALA A 169 -3.36 2.65 7.76
C ALA A 169 -1.87 2.58 8.15
N THR A 170 -1.45 3.36 9.13
CA THR A 170 -0.06 3.39 9.58
C THR A 170 0.19 2.48 10.78
N VAL A 171 1.44 2.02 10.93
CA VAL A 171 1.89 1.23 12.10
C VAL A 171 1.57 1.94 13.42
N ILE A 172 1.75 3.26 13.47
CA ILE A 172 1.45 4.06 14.67
C ILE A 172 -0.03 3.93 15.07
N ARG A 173 -0.96 3.96 14.10
CA ARG A 173 -2.39 3.78 14.34
C ARG A 173 -2.72 2.36 14.79
N ALA A 174 -2.06 1.36 14.23
CA ALA A 174 -2.25 -0.03 14.64
C ALA A 174 -1.79 -0.25 16.09
N ILE A 175 -0.63 0.32 16.49
CA ILE A 175 -0.14 0.28 17.87
C ILE A 175 -1.12 1.00 18.81
N ALA A 176 -1.59 2.18 18.45
CA ALA A 176 -2.57 2.93 19.25
C ALA A 176 -3.86 2.13 19.46
N ALA A 177 -4.38 1.51 18.40
CA ALA A 177 -5.56 0.65 18.49
C ALA A 177 -5.32 -0.57 19.40
N GLY A 178 -4.14 -1.18 19.33
CA GLY A 178 -3.74 -2.27 20.22
C GLY A 178 -3.71 -1.87 21.69
N LYS A 179 -3.20 -0.66 22.01
CA LYS A 179 -3.22 -0.13 23.38
C LYS A 179 -4.64 0.11 23.88
N VAL A 180 -5.52 0.67 23.06
CA VAL A 180 -6.95 0.86 23.40
C VAL A 180 -7.60 -0.49 23.64
N ALA A 181 -7.39 -1.48 22.78
CA ALA A 181 -7.94 -2.82 22.96
C ALA A 181 -7.43 -3.46 24.26
N ALA A 182 -6.13 -3.38 24.53
CA ALA A 182 -5.54 -3.96 25.75
C ALA A 182 -6.15 -3.37 27.01
N ALA A 183 -6.30 -2.03 27.10
CA ALA A 183 -6.91 -1.37 28.25
C ALA A 183 -8.37 -1.81 28.45
N ASN A 184 -9.15 -1.91 27.38
CA ASN A 184 -10.56 -2.32 27.47
C ASN A 184 -10.73 -3.83 27.72
N ILE A 185 -9.80 -4.68 27.31
CA ILE A 185 -9.74 -6.10 27.67
C ILE A 185 -9.47 -6.25 29.17
N ASP A 186 -8.53 -5.47 29.72
CA ASP A 186 -8.20 -5.46 31.14
C ASP A 186 -9.41 -5.08 32.00
N GLU A 187 -10.10 -4.00 31.62
CA GLU A 187 -11.36 -3.58 32.24
C GLU A 187 -12.45 -4.67 32.13
N TYR A 188 -12.61 -5.28 30.97
CA TYR A 188 -13.58 -6.35 30.73
C TYR A 188 -13.34 -7.56 31.65
N LEU A 189 -12.06 -7.89 31.90
CA LEU A 189 -11.66 -8.97 32.78
C LEU A 189 -11.72 -8.60 34.25
N GLY A 190 -11.94 -7.32 34.60
CA GLY A 190 -12.08 -6.81 35.96
C GLY A 190 -10.77 -6.63 36.70
N TYR A 191 -9.64 -6.48 36.00
CA TYR A 191 -8.33 -6.30 36.65
C TYR A 191 -8.03 -4.83 36.96
N HIS A 192 -8.45 -3.89 36.10
CA HIS A 192 -8.27 -2.44 36.29
C HIS A 192 -6.80 -1.98 36.42
N HIS A 193 -5.90 -2.59 35.65
CA HIS A 193 -4.51 -2.16 35.66
C HIS A 193 -4.33 -0.84 34.89
N GLU A 194 -3.40 -0.01 35.34
CA GLU A 194 -2.95 1.13 34.58
C GLU A 194 -2.01 0.63 33.48
N ILE A 195 -2.53 0.52 32.25
CA ILE A 195 -1.75 0.08 31.09
C ILE A 195 -1.05 1.30 30.50
N THR A 196 0.10 1.65 31.05
CA THR A 196 1.01 2.66 30.54
C THR A 196 2.19 2.00 29.83
N SER A 197 2.70 2.62 28.82
CA SER A 197 3.97 2.20 28.22
C SER A 197 5.06 3.14 28.73
N ASP A 198 5.65 2.83 29.86
CA ASP A 198 6.88 3.47 30.35
C ASP A 198 8.09 2.99 29.53
N VAL A 199 8.04 3.25 28.23
CA VAL A 199 9.22 3.08 27.40
C VAL A 199 10.03 4.36 27.53
N GLU A 200 11.09 4.34 28.32
CA GLU A 200 12.13 5.34 28.23
C GLU A 200 12.72 5.24 26.83
N ILE A 201 12.42 6.24 26.01
CA ILE A 201 13.09 6.40 24.72
C ILE A 201 14.50 6.87 25.04
N PRO A 202 15.55 6.03 24.84
CA PRO A 202 16.90 6.46 25.14
C PRO A 202 17.19 7.69 24.26
N TYR A 203 17.55 8.79 24.92
CA TYR A 203 17.98 10.00 24.23
C TYR A 203 19.30 9.67 23.53
N ALA A 204 19.25 9.41 22.23
CA ALA A 204 20.44 9.40 21.40
C ALA A 204 20.92 10.85 21.27
N GLY A 205 21.92 11.23 22.08
CA GLY A 205 22.54 12.53 22.00
C GLY A 205 22.95 12.84 20.56
N TYR A 206 22.67 14.05 20.11
CA TYR A 206 23.05 14.49 18.76
C TYR A 206 24.57 14.46 18.52
N GLU A 207 25.34 14.34 19.59
CA GLU A 207 26.81 14.37 19.58
C GLU A 207 27.46 13.10 19.03
N ASP A 208 26.73 11.96 19.03
CA ASP A 208 27.23 10.68 18.54
C ASP A 208 26.76 10.33 17.11
N LYS A 209 26.08 11.23 16.43
CA LYS A 209 25.68 11.01 15.05
C LYS A 209 26.86 11.31 14.12
N VAL A 210 27.59 10.27 13.76
CA VAL A 210 28.38 10.31 12.54
C VAL A 210 27.42 10.65 11.41
N PRO A 211 27.62 11.75 10.65
CA PRO A 211 26.77 12.06 9.52
C PRO A 211 26.84 10.87 8.57
N CYS A 212 25.77 10.11 8.47
CA CYS A 212 25.61 9.18 7.37
C CYS A 212 25.49 10.04 6.12
N GLY A 213 26.62 10.26 5.45
CA GLY A 213 26.63 10.84 4.12
C GLY A 213 25.67 10.01 3.25
N ARG A 214 24.87 10.67 2.42
CA ARG A 214 24.16 10.00 1.33
C ARG A 214 25.21 9.19 0.57
N VAL A 215 25.06 7.88 0.55
CA VAL A 215 25.80 7.06 -0.40
C VAL A 215 25.26 7.47 -1.76
N GLU A 216 26.07 8.19 -2.55
CA GLU A 216 25.76 8.38 -3.97
C GLU A 216 25.83 6.99 -4.60
N VAL A 217 24.71 6.55 -5.18
CA VAL A 217 24.58 5.31 -5.95
C VAL A 217 24.86 5.62 -7.40
#